data_81f0d1aacd534c3dae9f1ae9f4173351
#
_entry.id   81f0d1aacd534c3dae9f1ae9f4173351
#
_cell.length_a   1.000
_cell.length_b   1.000
_cell.length_c   1.000
_cell.angle_alpha   90.00
_cell.angle_beta   90.00
_cell.angle_gamma   90.00
#
_symmetry.space_group_name_H-M   'P 1'
#
loop_
_entity.id
_entity.type
_entity.pdbx_description
1 polymer ?
#
loop_
_entity_poly.entity_id
_entity_poly.type
_entity_poly.pdbx_seq_one_letter_code
_entity_poly.pdbx_strand_id
1 'polypeptide(L)'
;METVFISVVLMIASLFLVSNYMVQGIGGMTSSLRQFGMFLLNKAPAGLIDLFNDKSGSGTKTWLRFGMAWFLMACIGMFLGIWHRYDPTALNSLSSIGWSYDDGSMLTDYTAIFFSTALNYLLVGAALVAVSRASKGRLASEASASMVAVLLTASTIVVLLLPAIFSFIDVSNEASVLEIIQNISMFVVGAMLHIALLINVFITIGDREHNDISPTTWFLVLALVAKIMSMLFIFFGELVDSTQTVWMAERVLNGWVPLALIFAVAYHIIPFTAGRPVWSE
;
A
#
# COMPACT_ATOMS: atom_id res chain seq x y z
N MET A 1 -26.46 -9.66 4.82
CA MET A 1 -26.56 -9.41 3.38
C MET A 1 -26.61 -7.92 3.04
N GLU A 2 -27.32 -7.10 3.80
CA GLU A 2 -27.44 -5.65 3.56
C GLU A 2 -26.10 -4.91 3.66
N THR A 3 -25.27 -5.21 4.66
CA THR A 3 -23.96 -4.60 4.83
C THR A 3 -23.01 -4.90 3.67
N VAL A 4 -23.02 -6.14 3.14
CA VAL A 4 -22.22 -6.51 1.97
C VAL A 4 -22.69 -5.76 0.72
N PHE A 5 -24.00 -5.67 0.53
CA PHE A 5 -24.58 -4.93 -0.58
C PHE A 5 -24.22 -3.45 -0.53
N ILE A 6 -24.36 -2.82 0.64
CA ILE A 6 -23.97 -1.42 0.86
C ILE A 6 -22.46 -1.22 0.59
N SER A 7 -21.61 -2.12 1.08
CA SER A 7 -20.16 -2.06 0.87
C SER A 7 -19.80 -2.15 -0.62
N VAL A 8 -20.42 -3.06 -1.37
CA VAL A 8 -20.23 -3.20 -2.82
C VAL A 8 -20.67 -1.94 -3.55
N VAL A 9 -21.86 -1.43 -3.21
CA VAL A 9 -22.41 -0.20 -3.82
C VAL A 9 -21.50 0.99 -3.56
N LEU A 10 -21.01 1.18 -2.33
CA LEU A 10 -20.08 2.26 -1.98
C LEU A 10 -18.75 2.12 -2.70
N MET A 11 -18.22 0.89 -2.83
CA MET A 11 -16.98 0.65 -3.57
C MET A 11 -17.16 0.97 -5.06
N ILE A 12 -18.24 0.50 -5.69
CA ILE A 12 -18.54 0.80 -7.10
C ILE A 12 -18.78 2.31 -7.28
N ALA A 13 -19.50 2.95 -6.38
CA ALA A 13 -19.76 4.39 -6.42
C ALA A 13 -18.46 5.20 -6.30
N SER A 14 -17.54 4.82 -5.40
CA SER A 14 -16.24 5.47 -5.26
C SER A 14 -15.37 5.31 -6.50
N LEU A 15 -15.33 4.12 -7.10
CA LEU A 15 -14.63 3.87 -8.36
C LEU A 15 -15.24 4.68 -9.50
N PHE A 16 -16.58 4.77 -9.57
CA PHE A 16 -17.28 5.58 -10.57
C PHE A 16 -17.00 7.08 -10.42
N LEU A 17 -17.02 7.60 -9.18
CA LEU A 17 -16.69 9.00 -8.90
C LEU A 17 -15.24 9.31 -9.30
N VAL A 18 -14.29 8.44 -8.92
CA VAL A 18 -12.88 8.61 -9.31
C VAL A 18 -12.74 8.55 -10.83
N SER A 19 -13.39 7.58 -11.48
CA SER A 19 -13.39 7.46 -12.94
C SER A 19 -13.93 8.73 -13.61
N ASN A 20 -15.05 9.25 -13.12
CA ASN A 20 -15.65 10.48 -13.66
C ASN A 20 -14.74 11.70 -13.47
N TYR A 21 -14.09 11.81 -12.31
CA TYR A 21 -13.06 12.84 -12.06
C TYR A 21 -11.87 12.72 -13.01
N MET A 22 -11.42 11.50 -13.28
CA MET A 22 -10.33 11.25 -14.21
C MET A 22 -10.68 11.64 -15.65
N VAL A 23 -11.91 11.30 -16.11
CA VAL A 23 -12.39 11.64 -17.48
C VAL A 23 -12.58 13.14 -17.66
N GLN A 24 -13.16 13.84 -16.68
CA GLN A 24 -13.38 15.28 -16.77
C GLN A 24 -12.07 16.09 -16.69
N GLY A 25 -10.98 15.42 -16.42
CA GLY A 25 -9.66 16.02 -16.22
C GLY A 25 -9.53 16.67 -14.84
N ILE A 26 -8.44 16.36 -14.17
CA ILE A 26 -8.10 16.96 -12.86
C ILE A 26 -7.85 18.48 -12.98
N GLY A 27 -7.78 19.01 -14.19
CA GLY A 27 -7.79 20.45 -14.46
C GLY A 27 -9.01 21.18 -13.96
N GLY A 28 -10.13 20.47 -13.63
CA GLY A 28 -11.30 21.01 -12.94
C GLY A 28 -11.20 21.01 -11.41
N MET A 29 -10.14 20.46 -10.81
CA MET A 29 -9.87 20.67 -9.40
C MET A 29 -9.73 22.17 -9.14
N THR A 30 -10.65 22.74 -8.39
CA THR A 30 -10.60 24.16 -8.03
C THR A 30 -9.22 24.47 -7.46
N SER A 31 -8.68 25.64 -7.75
CA SER A 31 -7.37 26.09 -7.24
C SER A 31 -7.23 25.89 -5.72
N SER A 32 -8.34 26.01 -5.00
CA SER A 32 -8.43 25.79 -3.55
C SER A 32 -8.17 24.34 -3.15
N LEU A 33 -8.73 23.35 -3.86
CA LEU A 33 -8.53 21.93 -3.57
C LEU A 33 -7.09 21.51 -3.89
N ARG A 34 -6.51 22.06 -4.97
CA ARG A 34 -5.08 21.86 -5.28
C ARG A 34 -4.18 22.49 -4.23
N GLN A 35 -4.48 23.72 -3.78
CA GLN A 35 -3.71 24.38 -2.70
C GLN A 35 -3.79 23.59 -1.40
N PHE A 36 -4.99 23.10 -1.03
CA PHE A 36 -5.18 22.24 0.13
C PHE A 36 -4.42 20.91 0.00
N GLY A 37 -4.49 20.25 -1.15
CA GLY A 37 -3.72 19.04 -1.43
C GLY A 37 -2.21 19.28 -1.32
N MET A 38 -1.69 20.36 -1.91
CA MET A 38 -0.28 20.73 -1.81
C MET A 38 0.13 21.12 -0.39
N PHE A 39 -0.76 21.76 0.37
CA PHE A 39 -0.54 22.02 1.79
C PHE A 39 -0.39 20.71 2.58
N LEU A 40 -1.31 19.76 2.39
CA LEU A 40 -1.22 18.44 3.03
C LEU A 40 0.08 17.70 2.66
N LEU A 41 0.48 17.77 1.40
CA LEU A 41 1.69 17.08 0.92
C LEU A 41 3.01 17.72 1.42
N ASN A 42 3.05 19.03 1.59
CA ASN A 42 4.30 19.76 1.82
C ASN A 42 4.40 20.43 3.20
N LYS A 43 3.28 20.67 3.89
CA LYS A 43 3.27 21.45 5.14
C LYS A 43 2.71 20.70 6.34
N ALA A 44 1.91 19.69 6.12
CA ALA A 44 1.37 18.87 7.20
C ALA A 44 1.84 17.40 7.06
N PRO A 45 2.63 16.88 7.94
CA PRO A 45 3.08 17.35 9.25
C PRO A 45 4.38 18.17 9.15
N ALA A 46 4.34 19.36 9.68
CA ALA A 46 5.48 20.27 9.68
C ALA A 46 6.73 19.61 10.27
N GLY A 47 7.83 19.63 9.54
CA GLY A 47 9.13 19.11 9.94
C GLY A 47 9.44 17.67 9.50
N LEU A 48 8.46 16.77 9.34
CA LEU A 48 8.74 15.40 8.87
C LEU A 48 9.07 15.35 7.38
N ILE A 49 8.33 16.09 6.56
CA ILE A 49 8.56 16.12 5.11
C ILE A 49 9.91 16.74 4.78
N ASP A 50 10.35 17.73 5.54
CA ASP A 50 11.63 18.42 5.33
C ASP A 50 12.84 17.48 5.54
N LEU A 51 12.66 16.35 6.24
CA LEU A 51 13.70 15.33 6.39
C LEU A 51 13.93 14.51 5.10
N PHE A 52 12.99 14.56 4.15
CA PHE A 52 13.05 13.78 2.94
C PHE A 52 13.50 14.60 1.74
N ASN A 53 14.28 13.96 0.87
CA ASN A 53 14.82 14.60 -0.32
C ASN A 53 13.71 14.75 -1.39
N ASP A 54 13.49 15.98 -1.88
CA ASP A 54 12.52 16.29 -2.94
C ASP A 54 13.15 16.30 -4.37
N LYS A 55 14.31 15.66 -4.55
CA LYS A 55 14.90 15.49 -5.90
C LYS A 55 14.06 14.53 -6.72
N SER A 56 13.93 14.83 -8.02
CA SER A 56 13.23 13.98 -8.98
C SER A 56 13.62 12.51 -8.86
N GLY A 57 12.62 11.63 -8.73
CA GLY A 57 12.75 10.19 -8.59
C GLY A 57 13.19 9.71 -7.19
N SER A 58 13.31 10.59 -6.19
CA SER A 58 13.65 10.15 -4.82
C SER A 58 12.52 9.33 -4.18
N GLY A 59 11.27 9.73 -4.39
CA GLY A 59 10.09 9.01 -3.93
C GLY A 59 10.03 7.59 -4.50
N THR A 60 10.09 7.49 -5.82
CA THR A 60 10.05 6.18 -6.51
C THR A 60 11.21 5.27 -6.09
N LYS A 61 12.43 5.81 -5.95
CA LYS A 61 13.59 5.06 -5.45
C LYS A 61 13.37 4.55 -4.04
N THR A 62 12.76 5.35 -3.17
CA THR A 62 12.46 4.94 -1.79
C THR A 62 11.50 3.76 -1.77
N TRP A 63 10.39 3.81 -2.54
CA TRP A 63 9.47 2.71 -2.68
C TRP A 63 10.15 1.42 -3.16
N LEU A 64 10.95 1.50 -4.22
CA LEU A 64 11.66 0.33 -4.76
C LEU A 64 12.69 -0.23 -3.78
N ARG A 65 13.43 0.62 -3.04
CA ARG A 65 14.41 0.17 -2.03
C ARG A 65 13.74 -0.58 -0.88
N PHE A 66 12.64 -0.04 -0.34
CA PHE A 66 11.87 -0.73 0.69
C PHE A 66 11.23 -2.02 0.15
N GLY A 67 10.74 -2.02 -1.09
CA GLY A 67 10.24 -3.22 -1.74
C GLY A 67 11.30 -4.32 -1.84
N MET A 68 12.53 -3.97 -2.22
CA MET A 68 13.65 -4.92 -2.25
C MET A 68 14.05 -5.39 -0.84
N ALA A 69 14.02 -4.52 0.16
CA ALA A 69 14.30 -4.91 1.54
C ALA A 69 13.25 -5.91 2.06
N TRP A 70 11.96 -5.63 1.85
CA TRP A 70 10.89 -6.56 2.20
C TRP A 70 10.96 -7.88 1.43
N PHE A 71 11.36 -7.85 0.16
CA PHE A 71 11.59 -9.06 -0.64
C PHE A 71 12.72 -9.91 -0.07
N LEU A 72 13.82 -9.28 0.37
CA LEU A 72 14.91 -9.98 1.05
C LEU A 72 14.42 -10.62 2.35
N MET A 73 13.61 -9.91 3.14
CA MET A 73 13.00 -10.47 4.36
C MET A 73 12.09 -11.67 4.04
N ALA A 74 11.32 -11.61 2.95
CA ALA A 74 10.51 -12.74 2.48
C ALA A 74 11.37 -13.95 2.09
N CYS A 75 12.48 -13.72 1.40
CA CYS A 75 13.43 -14.80 1.05
C CYS A 75 14.06 -15.44 2.31
N ILE A 76 14.43 -14.62 3.31
CA ILE A 76 14.93 -15.11 4.59
C ILE A 76 13.84 -15.93 5.30
N GLY A 77 12.62 -15.44 5.39
CA GLY A 77 11.50 -16.14 6.01
C GLY A 77 11.22 -17.48 5.31
N MET A 78 11.24 -17.50 3.99
CA MET A 78 11.07 -18.72 3.21
C MET A 78 12.20 -19.73 3.46
N PHE A 79 13.44 -19.25 3.51
CA PHE A 79 14.59 -20.10 3.85
C PHE A 79 14.45 -20.71 5.25
N LEU A 80 14.10 -19.90 6.25
CA LEU A 80 13.88 -20.36 7.61
C LEU A 80 12.72 -21.37 7.69
N GLY A 81 11.64 -21.16 6.93
CA GLY A 81 10.51 -22.09 6.84
C GLY A 81 10.89 -23.43 6.25
N ILE A 82 11.72 -23.45 5.20
CA ILE A 82 12.25 -24.67 4.62
C ILE A 82 13.17 -25.38 5.61
N TRP A 83 14.05 -24.65 6.27
CA TRP A 83 14.96 -25.20 7.29
C TRP A 83 14.19 -25.82 8.46
N HIS A 84 13.20 -25.14 9.01
CA HIS A 84 12.34 -25.68 10.07
C HIS A 84 11.61 -26.97 9.64
N ARG A 85 11.18 -27.07 8.38
CA ARG A 85 10.59 -28.31 7.85
C ARG A 85 11.58 -29.47 7.78
N TYR A 86 12.85 -29.17 7.51
CA TYR A 86 13.91 -30.18 7.44
C TYR A 86 14.36 -30.60 8.84
N ASP A 87 14.53 -29.65 9.75
CA ASP A 87 14.89 -29.85 11.15
C ASP A 87 13.97 -29.05 12.06
N PRO A 88 12.92 -29.65 12.62
CA PRO A 88 11.98 -28.97 13.49
C PRO A 88 12.59 -28.36 14.75
N THR A 89 13.81 -28.80 15.14
CA THR A 89 14.48 -28.30 16.34
C THR A 89 15.41 -27.11 16.07
N ALA A 90 15.73 -26.83 14.81
CA ALA A 90 16.71 -25.82 14.41
C ALA A 90 16.41 -24.40 14.92
N LEU A 91 15.13 -24.05 15.09
CA LEU A 91 14.69 -22.71 15.49
C LEU A 91 14.19 -22.61 16.93
N ASN A 92 14.33 -23.69 17.73
CA ASN A 92 13.89 -23.72 19.13
C ASN A 92 14.56 -22.63 20.00
N SER A 93 15.76 -22.18 19.64
CA SER A 93 16.44 -21.07 20.32
C SER A 93 15.69 -19.73 20.22
N LEU A 94 14.85 -19.56 19.20
CA LEU A 94 14.07 -18.35 19.01
C LEU A 94 12.81 -18.31 19.90
N SER A 95 12.37 -19.47 20.43
CA SER A 95 11.29 -19.51 21.41
C SER A 95 11.65 -18.78 22.70
N SER A 96 12.94 -18.69 23.02
CA SER A 96 13.43 -17.93 24.18
C SER A 96 13.18 -16.41 24.10
N ILE A 97 12.96 -15.88 22.90
CA ILE A 97 12.62 -14.47 22.66
C ILE A 97 11.13 -14.26 22.36
N GLY A 98 10.29 -15.19 22.77
CA GLY A 98 8.84 -15.10 22.63
C GLY A 98 8.29 -15.49 21.26
N TRP A 99 9.13 -16.00 20.36
CA TRP A 99 8.70 -16.52 19.07
C TRP A 99 8.52 -18.03 19.16
N SER A 100 7.27 -18.46 19.20
CA SER A 100 6.94 -19.89 19.15
C SER A 100 6.88 -20.36 17.70
N TYR A 101 7.71 -21.36 17.39
CA TYR A 101 7.72 -22.01 16.08
C TYR A 101 7.10 -23.41 16.12
N ASP A 102 6.35 -23.72 17.18
CA ASP A 102 5.90 -25.08 17.47
C ASP A 102 5.04 -25.69 16.36
N ASP A 103 4.36 -24.88 15.54
CA ASP A 103 3.55 -25.34 14.41
C ASP A 103 4.04 -24.86 13.03
N GLY A 104 5.06 -24.00 12.97
CA GLY A 104 5.57 -23.41 11.73
C GLY A 104 4.59 -22.44 11.04
N SER A 105 3.37 -22.27 11.54
CA SER A 105 2.34 -21.41 10.94
C SER A 105 2.75 -19.95 11.00
N MET A 106 3.22 -19.49 12.14
CA MET A 106 3.72 -18.12 12.34
C MET A 106 4.77 -17.71 11.32
N LEU A 107 5.74 -18.58 11.05
CA LEU A 107 6.80 -18.32 10.08
C LEU A 107 6.24 -18.20 8.66
N THR A 108 5.25 -19.03 8.33
CA THR A 108 4.53 -18.98 7.05
C THR A 108 3.75 -17.67 6.92
N ASP A 109 3.07 -17.25 7.97
CA ASP A 109 2.27 -16.02 7.97
C ASP A 109 3.15 -14.78 7.85
N TYR A 110 4.24 -14.69 8.59
CA TYR A 110 5.20 -13.59 8.45
C TYR A 110 5.83 -13.56 7.06
N THR A 111 6.17 -14.71 6.50
CA THR A 111 6.73 -14.79 5.13
C THR A 111 5.72 -14.28 4.10
N ALA A 112 4.44 -14.64 4.24
CA ALA A 112 3.37 -14.15 3.38
C ALA A 112 3.18 -12.63 3.50
N ILE A 113 3.24 -12.08 4.72
CA ILE A 113 3.19 -10.64 4.96
C ILE A 113 4.38 -9.92 4.32
N PHE A 114 5.60 -10.43 4.49
CA PHE A 114 6.79 -9.85 3.87
C PHE A 114 6.71 -9.87 2.35
N PHE A 115 6.27 -10.98 1.77
CA PHE A 115 6.14 -11.12 0.31
C PHE A 115 5.06 -10.20 -0.25
N SER A 116 3.87 -10.16 0.36
CA SER A 116 2.78 -9.27 -0.08
C SER A 116 3.16 -7.80 0.05
N THR A 117 3.85 -7.42 1.14
CA THR A 117 4.39 -6.08 1.34
C THR A 117 5.42 -5.75 0.27
N ALA A 118 6.39 -6.64 0.02
CA ALA A 118 7.40 -6.45 -1.02
C ALA A 118 6.77 -6.24 -2.40
N LEU A 119 5.82 -7.10 -2.78
CA LEU A 119 5.11 -7.01 -4.06
C LEU A 119 4.37 -5.67 -4.19
N ASN A 120 3.67 -5.25 -3.14
CA ASN A 120 2.98 -3.97 -3.12
C ASN A 120 3.95 -2.79 -3.32
N TYR A 121 5.06 -2.76 -2.59
CA TYR A 121 6.05 -1.68 -2.71
C TYR A 121 6.71 -1.64 -4.10
N LEU A 122 7.07 -2.79 -4.64
CA LEU A 122 7.71 -2.89 -5.96
C LEU A 122 6.75 -2.46 -7.07
N LEU A 123 5.51 -2.93 -7.03
CA LEU A 123 4.50 -2.60 -8.05
C LEU A 123 4.08 -1.13 -7.97
N VAL A 124 3.81 -0.60 -6.78
CA VAL A 124 3.50 0.83 -6.59
C VAL A 124 4.70 1.68 -7.01
N GLY A 125 5.91 1.34 -6.60
CA GLY A 125 7.13 2.06 -6.99
C GLY A 125 7.32 2.09 -8.51
N ALA A 126 7.14 0.95 -9.19
CA ALA A 126 7.23 0.87 -10.65
C ALA A 126 6.13 1.69 -11.35
N ALA A 127 4.89 1.64 -10.85
CA ALA A 127 3.79 2.44 -11.39
C ALA A 127 4.02 3.95 -11.17
N LEU A 128 4.58 4.36 -10.03
CA LEU A 128 4.96 5.76 -9.77
C LEU A 128 6.05 6.26 -10.73
N VAL A 129 7.01 5.39 -11.13
CA VAL A 129 7.98 5.75 -12.20
C VAL A 129 7.25 6.09 -13.49
N ALA A 130 6.25 5.30 -13.88
CA ALA A 130 5.50 5.53 -15.09
C ALA A 130 4.69 6.84 -15.04
N VAL A 131 4.01 7.09 -13.92
CA VAL A 131 3.23 8.33 -13.71
C VAL A 131 4.14 9.55 -13.69
N SER A 132 5.30 9.49 -13.03
CA SER A 132 6.25 10.61 -13.01
C SER A 132 6.80 10.92 -14.41
N ARG A 133 7.05 9.90 -15.25
CA ARG A 133 7.50 10.08 -16.64
C ARG A 133 6.43 10.72 -17.53
N ALA A 134 5.16 10.41 -17.30
CA ALA A 134 4.03 11.03 -17.99
C ALA A 134 3.80 12.49 -17.55
N SER A 135 4.41 12.93 -16.45
CA SER A 135 4.26 14.24 -15.83
C SER A 135 5.63 14.86 -15.59
N LYS A 136 6.11 15.72 -16.44
CA LYS A 136 7.35 16.55 -16.26
C LYS A 136 8.54 15.83 -15.59
N GLY A 137 8.58 14.50 -15.58
CA GLY A 137 9.67 13.69 -15.05
C GLY A 137 9.76 13.62 -13.52
N ARG A 138 8.75 14.09 -12.76
CA ARG A 138 8.73 14.04 -11.29
C ARG A 138 7.31 13.92 -10.73
N LEU A 139 7.19 13.43 -9.49
CA LEU A 139 5.96 13.48 -8.72
C LEU A 139 5.70 14.92 -8.21
N ALA A 140 4.47 15.23 -7.87
CA ALA A 140 4.09 16.53 -7.28
C ALA A 140 4.89 16.84 -6.01
N SER A 141 5.11 15.81 -5.17
CA SER A 141 6.03 15.86 -4.03
C SER A 141 6.75 14.53 -3.87
N GLU A 142 8.01 14.50 -4.20
CA GLU A 142 8.89 13.32 -4.05
C GLU A 142 9.14 13.03 -2.56
N ALA A 143 9.28 14.08 -1.75
CA ALA A 143 9.46 13.96 -0.32
C ALA A 143 8.26 13.30 0.37
N SER A 144 7.03 13.70 0.01
CA SER A 144 5.80 13.09 0.52
C SER A 144 5.71 11.62 0.12
N ALA A 145 6.01 11.26 -1.13
CA ALA A 145 6.01 9.86 -1.57
C ALA A 145 7.03 9.01 -0.78
N SER A 146 8.23 9.57 -0.50
CA SER A 146 9.23 8.91 0.33
C SER A 146 8.76 8.75 1.78
N MET A 147 8.17 9.77 2.37
CA MET A 147 7.63 9.75 3.73
C MET A 147 6.56 8.67 3.87
N VAL A 148 5.63 8.58 2.92
CA VAL A 148 4.59 7.54 2.93
C VAL A 148 5.22 6.15 2.95
N ALA A 149 6.23 5.88 2.11
CA ALA A 149 6.92 4.58 2.09
C ALA A 149 7.56 4.25 3.44
N VAL A 150 8.25 5.22 4.06
CA VAL A 150 8.89 5.04 5.37
C VAL A 150 7.86 4.79 6.47
N LEU A 151 6.78 5.59 6.52
CA LEU A 151 5.76 5.45 7.55
C LEU A 151 4.96 4.16 7.42
N LEU A 152 4.65 3.71 6.19
CA LEU A 152 4.05 2.39 5.95
C LEU A 152 4.96 1.26 6.42
N THR A 153 6.27 1.35 6.14
CA THR A 153 7.26 0.38 6.63
C THR A 153 7.30 0.38 8.16
N ALA A 154 7.37 1.56 8.79
CA ALA A 154 7.35 1.68 10.23
C ALA A 154 6.08 1.10 10.86
N SER A 155 4.91 1.40 10.29
CA SER A 155 3.62 0.85 10.72
C SER A 155 3.61 -0.68 10.64
N THR A 156 4.08 -1.25 9.52
CA THR A 156 4.17 -2.71 9.36
C THR A 156 5.12 -3.35 10.39
N ILE A 157 6.29 -2.73 10.62
CA ILE A 157 7.25 -3.21 11.64
C ILE A 157 6.63 -3.16 13.04
N VAL A 158 5.94 -2.08 13.37
CA VAL A 158 5.25 -1.95 14.68
C VAL A 158 4.23 -3.06 14.85
N VAL A 159 3.37 -3.31 13.86
CA VAL A 159 2.37 -4.40 13.90
C VAL A 159 3.01 -5.77 14.12
N LEU A 160 4.15 -6.03 13.46
CA LEU A 160 4.85 -7.31 13.59
C LEU A 160 5.56 -7.48 14.94
N LEU A 161 6.05 -6.38 15.54
CA LEU A 161 6.76 -6.42 16.82
C LEU A 161 5.82 -6.33 18.03
N LEU A 162 4.62 -5.79 17.87
CA LEU A 162 3.68 -5.62 18.99
C LEU A 162 3.43 -6.90 19.79
N PRO A 163 3.17 -8.08 19.18
CA PRO A 163 2.97 -9.32 19.95
C PRO A 163 4.17 -9.68 20.82
N ALA A 164 5.40 -9.52 20.29
CA ALA A 164 6.62 -9.78 21.05
C ALA A 164 6.78 -8.77 22.20
N ILE A 165 6.52 -7.47 21.97
CA ILE A 165 6.61 -6.44 23.00
C ILE A 165 5.62 -6.73 24.14
N PHE A 166 4.36 -7.07 23.81
CA PHE A 166 3.34 -7.36 24.82
C PHE A 166 3.62 -8.63 25.59
N SER A 167 4.25 -9.65 24.98
CA SER A 167 4.68 -10.86 25.69
C SER A 167 5.77 -10.56 26.74
N PHE A 168 6.65 -9.60 26.50
CA PHE A 168 7.68 -9.17 27.46
C PHE A 168 7.10 -8.37 28.66
N ILE A 169 5.96 -7.70 28.47
CA ILE A 169 5.36 -6.83 29.50
C ILE A 169 4.30 -7.58 30.33
N ASP A 170 4.08 -8.87 30.02
CA ASP A 170 3.08 -9.73 30.67
C ASP A 170 1.65 -9.12 30.70
N VAL A 171 1.28 -8.46 29.62
CA VAL A 171 -0.06 -7.88 29.40
C VAL A 171 -1.01 -8.95 28.87
N SER A 172 -0.87 -10.17 29.34
CA SER A 172 -1.59 -11.37 28.86
C SER A 172 -3.13 -11.29 28.95
N ASN A 173 -3.66 -10.33 29.69
CA ASN A 173 -5.12 -10.15 29.84
C ASN A 173 -5.74 -9.16 28.85
N GLU A 174 -4.97 -8.57 27.94
CA GLU A 174 -5.44 -7.50 27.04
C GLU A 174 -5.27 -7.86 25.56
N ALA A 175 -5.49 -9.13 25.19
CA ALA A 175 -5.44 -9.57 23.79
C ALA A 175 -6.33 -8.70 22.87
N SER A 176 -7.47 -8.23 23.38
CA SER A 176 -8.37 -7.34 22.66
C SER A 176 -7.77 -5.94 22.39
N VAL A 177 -6.99 -5.39 23.33
CA VAL A 177 -6.33 -4.09 23.14
C VAL A 177 -5.22 -4.19 22.11
N LEU A 178 -4.44 -5.26 22.13
CA LEU A 178 -3.40 -5.53 21.14
C LEU A 178 -4.00 -5.62 19.73
N GLU A 179 -5.07 -6.38 19.57
CA GLU A 179 -5.79 -6.53 18.31
C GLU A 179 -6.32 -5.20 17.79
N ILE A 180 -6.93 -4.38 18.64
CA ILE A 180 -7.41 -3.03 18.27
C ILE A 180 -6.24 -2.14 17.78
N ILE A 181 -5.11 -2.14 18.51
CA ILE A 181 -3.94 -1.34 18.11
C ILE A 181 -3.38 -1.83 16.78
N GLN A 182 -3.30 -3.14 16.56
CA GLN A 182 -2.85 -3.71 15.30
C GLN A 182 -3.79 -3.32 14.15
N ASN A 183 -5.09 -3.44 14.34
CA ASN A 183 -6.10 -3.11 13.34
C ASN A 183 -6.10 -1.61 13.00
N ILE A 184 -6.02 -0.72 13.99
CA ILE A 184 -5.87 0.72 13.74
C ILE A 184 -4.58 1.00 12.97
N SER A 185 -3.45 0.46 13.39
CA SER A 185 -2.16 0.70 12.75
C SER A 185 -2.12 0.18 11.31
N MET A 186 -2.66 -1.00 11.06
CA MET A 186 -2.62 -1.64 9.75
C MET A 186 -3.64 -1.04 8.78
N PHE A 187 -4.88 -0.87 9.22
CA PHE A 187 -5.96 -0.49 8.32
C PHE A 187 -6.23 1.02 8.30
N VAL A 188 -6.35 1.68 9.44
CA VAL A 188 -6.67 3.12 9.47
C VAL A 188 -5.45 3.95 9.07
N VAL A 189 -4.30 3.75 9.74
CA VAL A 189 -3.07 4.48 9.39
C VAL A 189 -2.62 4.11 7.99
N GLY A 190 -2.69 2.83 7.61
CA GLY A 190 -2.42 2.38 6.25
C GLY A 190 -3.29 3.07 5.21
N ALA A 191 -4.61 3.17 5.43
CA ALA A 191 -5.52 3.88 4.54
C ALA A 191 -5.17 5.37 4.43
N MET A 192 -4.91 6.06 5.55
CA MET A 192 -4.53 7.49 5.55
C MET A 192 -3.26 7.75 4.74
N LEU A 193 -2.25 6.89 4.87
CA LEU A 193 -1.00 7.00 4.11
C LEU A 193 -1.22 6.76 2.62
N HIS A 194 -2.09 5.81 2.24
CA HIS A 194 -2.45 5.60 0.84
C HIS A 194 -3.31 6.74 0.27
N ILE A 195 -4.14 7.40 1.09
CA ILE A 195 -4.83 8.64 0.69
C ILE A 195 -3.82 9.74 0.38
N ALA A 196 -2.81 9.93 1.22
CA ALA A 196 -1.73 10.91 0.95
C ALA A 196 -1.00 10.60 -0.37
N LEU A 197 -0.71 9.32 -0.63
CA LEU A 197 -0.13 8.91 -1.91
C LEU A 197 -1.07 9.17 -3.09
N LEU A 198 -2.36 8.86 -2.95
CA LEU A 198 -3.37 9.09 -3.98
C LEU A 198 -3.49 10.58 -4.31
N ILE A 199 -3.48 11.47 -3.31
CA ILE A 199 -3.47 12.93 -3.50
C ILE A 199 -2.23 13.36 -4.29
N ASN A 200 -1.06 12.84 -3.93
CA ASN A 200 0.18 13.12 -4.65
C ASN A 200 0.08 12.68 -6.13
N VAL A 201 -0.43 11.48 -6.39
CA VAL A 201 -0.66 10.97 -7.75
C VAL A 201 -1.65 11.86 -8.52
N PHE A 202 -2.77 12.27 -7.90
CA PHE A 202 -3.75 13.15 -8.54
C PHE A 202 -3.16 14.51 -8.93
N ILE A 203 -2.38 15.13 -8.05
CA ILE A 203 -1.73 16.42 -8.35
C ILE A 203 -0.70 16.22 -9.46
N THR A 204 0.07 15.11 -9.42
CA THR A 204 1.03 14.76 -10.46
C THR A 204 0.36 14.62 -11.82
N ILE A 205 -0.79 13.94 -11.88
CA ILE A 205 -1.57 13.78 -13.12
C ILE A 205 -2.12 15.15 -13.61
N GLY A 206 -2.52 16.02 -12.68
CA GLY A 206 -2.99 17.37 -13.01
C GLY A 206 -1.93 18.24 -13.65
N ASP A 207 -0.64 17.98 -13.39
CA ASP A 207 0.50 18.71 -13.93
C ASP A 207 1.09 18.06 -15.21
N ARG A 208 0.41 17.04 -15.78
CA ARG A 208 0.87 16.33 -16.97
C ARG A 208 1.01 17.25 -18.20
N GLU A 209 1.92 16.88 -19.10
CA GLU A 209 2.17 17.64 -20.32
C GLU A 209 1.14 17.35 -21.44
N HIS A 210 0.59 16.13 -21.46
CA HIS A 210 -0.37 15.67 -22.46
C HIS A 210 -1.76 15.53 -21.85
N ASN A 211 -2.80 15.77 -22.64
CA ASN A 211 -4.19 15.66 -22.18
C ASN A 211 -4.61 14.21 -21.91
N ASP A 212 -3.98 13.25 -22.57
CA ASP A 212 -4.33 11.85 -22.45
C ASP A 212 -3.78 11.23 -21.15
N ILE A 213 -4.59 10.41 -20.53
CA ILE A 213 -4.22 9.68 -19.33
C ILE A 213 -3.86 8.26 -19.74
N SER A 214 -2.61 7.86 -19.47
CA SER A 214 -2.15 6.51 -19.79
C SER A 214 -2.91 5.44 -19.00
N PRO A 215 -3.13 4.24 -19.56
CA PRO A 215 -3.73 3.12 -18.84
C PRO A 215 -3.00 2.77 -17.54
N THR A 216 -1.69 2.88 -17.50
CA THR A 216 -0.87 2.73 -16.29
C THR A 216 -1.39 3.60 -15.16
N THR A 217 -1.67 4.86 -15.44
CA THR A 217 -2.18 5.83 -14.47
C THR A 217 -3.57 5.44 -13.97
N TRP A 218 -4.46 5.01 -14.87
CA TRP A 218 -5.78 4.52 -14.55
C TRP A 218 -5.73 3.33 -13.59
N PHE A 219 -4.94 2.31 -13.93
CA PHE A 219 -4.81 1.12 -13.09
C PHE A 219 -4.18 1.42 -11.73
N LEU A 220 -3.20 2.35 -11.67
CA LEU A 220 -2.63 2.76 -10.38
C LEU A 220 -3.67 3.46 -9.49
N VAL A 221 -4.42 4.42 -10.04
CA VAL A 221 -5.46 5.13 -9.28
C VAL A 221 -6.55 4.17 -8.81
N LEU A 222 -7.02 3.29 -9.69
CA LEU A 222 -8.02 2.27 -9.32
C LEU A 222 -7.50 1.34 -8.22
N ALA A 223 -6.25 0.91 -8.30
CA ALA A 223 -5.61 0.08 -7.28
C ALA A 223 -5.52 0.80 -5.92
N LEU A 224 -5.09 2.07 -5.91
CA LEU A 224 -5.01 2.85 -4.68
C LEU A 224 -6.38 3.08 -4.05
N VAL A 225 -7.40 3.44 -4.84
CA VAL A 225 -8.77 3.63 -4.34
C VAL A 225 -9.32 2.31 -3.79
N ALA A 226 -9.21 1.22 -4.55
CA ALA A 226 -9.67 -0.10 -4.10
C ALA A 226 -8.96 -0.52 -2.80
N LYS A 227 -7.66 -0.25 -2.68
CA LYS A 227 -6.88 -0.55 -1.48
C LYS A 227 -7.35 0.24 -0.27
N ILE A 228 -7.53 1.55 -0.41
CA ILE A 228 -8.02 2.42 0.66
C ILE A 228 -9.40 1.94 1.14
N MET A 229 -10.31 1.71 0.21
CA MET A 229 -11.67 1.26 0.52
C MET A 229 -11.65 -0.12 1.20
N SER A 230 -10.84 -1.06 0.71
CA SER A 230 -10.72 -2.39 1.33
C SER A 230 -10.19 -2.30 2.76
N MET A 231 -9.16 -1.50 3.02
CA MET A 231 -8.62 -1.30 4.36
C MET A 231 -9.68 -0.75 5.33
N LEU A 232 -10.43 0.27 4.90
CA LEU A 232 -11.49 0.84 5.70
C LEU A 232 -12.64 -0.15 5.93
N PHE A 233 -13.03 -0.93 4.92
CA PHE A 233 -14.07 -1.94 5.07
C PHE A 233 -13.67 -3.12 5.95
N ILE A 234 -12.40 -3.51 5.95
CA ILE A 234 -11.91 -4.51 6.93
C ILE A 234 -12.06 -3.94 8.33
N PHE A 235 -11.52 -2.75 8.59
CA PHE A 235 -11.59 -2.12 9.90
C PHE A 235 -13.03 -1.95 10.42
N PHE A 236 -13.92 -1.37 9.60
CA PHE A 236 -15.31 -1.20 10.01
C PHE A 236 -16.08 -2.52 10.06
N GLY A 237 -15.76 -3.49 9.20
CA GLY A 237 -16.36 -4.81 9.21
C GLY A 237 -16.04 -5.57 10.50
N GLU A 238 -14.82 -5.45 11.01
CA GLU A 238 -14.44 -6.00 12.32
C GLU A 238 -15.14 -5.30 13.46
N LEU A 239 -15.26 -3.96 13.44
CA LEU A 239 -15.98 -3.21 14.48
C LEU A 239 -17.46 -3.58 14.60
N VAL A 240 -18.10 -3.98 13.49
CA VAL A 240 -19.53 -4.37 13.49
C VAL A 240 -19.73 -5.89 13.42
N ASP A 241 -18.66 -6.67 13.62
CA ASP A 241 -18.64 -8.14 13.57
C ASP A 241 -19.25 -8.71 12.26
N SER A 242 -18.95 -8.07 11.12
CA SER A 242 -19.45 -8.47 9.81
C SER A 242 -18.40 -9.27 9.03
N THR A 243 -18.32 -10.55 9.30
CA THR A 243 -17.39 -11.50 8.62
C THR A 243 -17.48 -11.42 7.09
N GLN A 244 -18.69 -11.20 6.54
CA GLN A 244 -18.90 -11.12 5.09
C GLN A 244 -18.25 -9.86 4.49
N THR A 245 -18.34 -8.71 5.18
CA THR A 245 -17.71 -7.45 4.77
C THR A 245 -16.20 -7.59 4.79
N VAL A 246 -15.64 -8.13 5.87
CA VAL A 246 -14.20 -8.38 6.04
C VAL A 246 -13.72 -9.31 4.92
N TRP A 247 -14.34 -10.47 4.75
CA TRP A 247 -13.96 -11.45 3.72
C TRP A 247 -13.93 -10.84 2.32
N MET A 248 -14.97 -10.07 1.96
CA MET A 248 -15.03 -9.46 0.63
C MET A 248 -13.94 -8.40 0.43
N ALA A 249 -13.72 -7.56 1.44
CA ALA A 249 -12.70 -6.52 1.39
C ALA A 249 -11.28 -7.11 1.30
N GLU A 250 -11.01 -8.20 2.01
CA GLU A 250 -9.76 -8.96 1.89
C GLU A 250 -9.54 -9.53 0.49
N ARG A 251 -10.60 -10.05 -0.17
CA ARG A 251 -10.50 -10.55 -1.54
C ARG A 251 -10.16 -9.44 -2.53
N VAL A 252 -10.70 -8.24 -2.32
CA VAL A 252 -10.32 -7.07 -3.13
C VAL A 252 -8.87 -6.67 -2.84
N LEU A 253 -8.50 -6.57 -1.56
CA LEU A 253 -7.17 -6.16 -1.13
C LEU A 253 -6.07 -7.11 -1.63
N ASN A 254 -6.29 -8.41 -1.51
CA ASN A 254 -5.28 -9.44 -1.80
C ASN A 254 -5.35 -9.98 -3.24
N GLY A 255 -6.45 -9.76 -3.96
CA GLY A 255 -6.65 -10.22 -5.33
C GLY A 255 -6.65 -9.10 -6.36
N TRP A 256 -7.65 -8.22 -6.29
CA TRP A 256 -7.85 -7.17 -7.32
C TRP A 256 -6.80 -6.06 -7.27
N VAL A 257 -6.37 -5.64 -6.08
CA VAL A 257 -5.37 -4.57 -5.94
C VAL A 257 -4.02 -4.97 -6.54
N PRO A 258 -3.41 -6.13 -6.21
CA PRO A 258 -2.19 -6.58 -6.86
C PRO A 258 -2.36 -6.75 -8.37
N LEU A 259 -3.49 -7.29 -8.83
CA LEU A 259 -3.75 -7.47 -10.25
C LEU A 259 -3.79 -6.13 -11.01
N ALA A 260 -4.49 -5.13 -10.46
CA ALA A 260 -4.52 -3.78 -11.04
C ALA A 260 -3.13 -3.14 -11.07
N LEU A 261 -2.31 -3.32 -10.02
CA LEU A 261 -0.93 -2.84 -10.00
C LEU A 261 -0.05 -3.56 -11.03
N ILE A 262 -0.23 -4.87 -11.23
CA ILE A 262 0.47 -5.63 -12.28
C ILE A 262 0.11 -5.06 -13.64
N PHE A 263 -1.17 -4.80 -13.93
CA PHE A 263 -1.58 -4.16 -15.18
C PHE A 263 -0.99 -2.75 -15.32
N ALA A 264 -0.98 -1.94 -14.26
CA ALA A 264 -0.35 -0.63 -14.27
C ALA A 264 1.11 -0.71 -14.75
N VAL A 265 1.87 -1.65 -14.21
CA VAL A 265 3.27 -1.86 -14.56
C VAL A 265 3.42 -2.45 -15.98
N ALA A 266 2.61 -3.45 -16.33
CA ALA A 266 2.66 -4.10 -17.63
C ALA A 266 2.37 -3.14 -18.78
N TYR A 267 1.35 -2.30 -18.65
CA TYR A 267 1.01 -1.27 -19.65
C TYR A 267 2.08 -0.19 -19.84
N HIS A 268 3.01 -0.06 -18.90
CA HIS A 268 4.17 0.80 -19.05
C HIS A 268 5.38 0.06 -19.66
N ILE A 269 5.69 -1.13 -19.14
CA ILE A 269 6.91 -1.86 -19.51
C ILE A 269 6.78 -2.43 -20.92
N ILE A 270 5.63 -3.03 -21.27
CA ILE A 270 5.47 -3.71 -22.57
C ILE A 270 5.66 -2.74 -23.75
N PRO A 271 4.99 -1.57 -23.83
CA PRO A 271 5.23 -0.62 -24.92
C PRO A 271 6.66 -0.09 -24.92
N PHE A 272 7.22 0.17 -23.73
CA PHE A 272 8.58 0.69 -23.61
C PHE A 272 9.62 -0.30 -24.15
N THR A 273 9.49 -1.58 -23.83
CA THR A 273 10.41 -2.62 -24.30
C THR A 273 10.18 -3.02 -25.75
N ALA A 274 8.94 -3.01 -26.22
CA ALA A 274 8.59 -3.32 -27.60
C ALA A 274 8.88 -2.17 -28.56
N GLY A 275 9.09 -0.94 -28.08
CA GLY A 275 9.25 0.27 -28.90
C GLY A 275 8.00 0.59 -29.74
N ARG A 276 6.84 0.06 -29.36
CA ARG A 276 5.56 0.21 -30.05
C ARG A 276 4.43 0.40 -29.04
N PRO A 277 3.39 1.22 -29.35
CA PRO A 277 2.21 1.30 -28.54
C PRO A 277 1.49 -0.07 -28.47
N VAL A 278 0.82 -0.35 -27.35
CA VAL A 278 0.04 -1.60 -27.17
C VAL A 278 -1.23 -1.60 -28.01
N TRP A 279 -1.70 -0.41 -28.37
CA TRP A 279 -2.87 -0.21 -29.24
C TRP A 279 -2.48 0.64 -30.43
N SER A 280 -2.99 0.29 -31.60
CA SER A 280 -3.05 1.19 -32.74
C SER A 280 -4.22 2.15 -32.54
N GLU A 281 -4.01 3.41 -32.87
CA GLU A 281 -5.09 4.38 -33.01
C GLU A 281 -6.10 3.91 -34.06
#